data_b9aceebfb7df3bc399d0273a7c0ce431
#
_entry.id   b9aceebfb7df3bc399d0273a7c0ce431
#
_cell.length_a   1.000
_cell.length_b   1.000
_cell.length_c   1.000
_cell.angle_alpha   90.00
_cell.angle_beta   90.00
_cell.angle_gamma   90.00
#
_symmetry.space_group_name_H-M   'P 1'
#
loop_
_entity.id
_entity.type
_entity.pdbx_description
1 polymer ?
#
loop_
_entity_poly.entity_id
_entity_poly.type
_entity_poly.pdbx_seq_one_letter_code
_entity_poly.pdbx_strand_id
1 'polypeptide(L)'
;DYFYQGMGSVEVVQNADGTVDYKLTMRDDIKFSDGTPATIDDVIFGIYVLADPTYDGSSTLYAQPIIGMADYYNSMKSADIMIYEAGKENTDFSKWTKETQDKFWADLDKAGEAFAQEIVDYVVANYAPSYYSTVADSLDALMASPELQVKLGMSLWGYDSYWKEGATAADYWAGIVDAYGGDILTASETETAGMTIFQHLADITDNAYSYGISAGDDVKSIAGIEKTGKYSLTVHMSEFDATSIYNMSFTIVPLHYYGDPALFNGVDSFGFVKGDLSGVRAKTTQPLGCGPYVFESYNNGVVTLKANEYYYTGKPVIDTILFQEATDSDYVPGIIAGTFDIAAPSISDATLLAIKDANSNKDLVGDTLTTYLVDYRGYGYIGINANLVNVGGDPASEASKNLRKGIMTVLSVYRETVINSYYGDRASVIQYPIS
;
A
#
# COMPACT_ATOMS: atom_id res chain seq x y z
N ASP A 1 10.06 10.29 32.19
CA ASP A 1 10.46 10.43 30.76
C ASP A 1 11.01 9.08 30.32
N TYR A 2 10.31 8.40 29.40
CA TYR A 2 10.83 7.19 28.77
C TYR A 2 11.74 7.61 27.63
N PHE A 3 13.06 7.46 27.81
CA PHE A 3 14.01 7.58 26.71
C PHE A 3 13.94 6.29 25.88
N TYR A 4 13.31 6.35 24.73
CA TYR A 4 13.36 5.28 23.74
C TYR A 4 14.75 5.31 23.07
N GLN A 5 15.58 4.29 23.34
CA GLN A 5 16.85 4.12 22.62
C GLN A 5 16.55 3.45 21.27
N GLY A 6 16.36 4.25 20.23
CA GLY A 6 16.20 3.77 18.88
C GLY A 6 17.49 3.24 18.25
N MET A 7 17.38 2.73 17.03
CA MET A 7 18.54 2.23 16.25
C MET A 7 19.46 3.33 15.75
N GLY A 8 19.01 4.59 15.79
CA GLY A 8 19.78 5.75 15.38
C GLY A 8 19.22 7.05 15.95
N SER A 9 19.87 8.13 15.60
CA SER A 9 19.48 9.51 15.94
C SER A 9 19.50 10.37 14.68
N VAL A 10 18.71 11.44 14.70
CA VAL A 10 18.67 12.45 13.65
C VAL A 10 18.92 13.83 14.27
N GLU A 11 19.84 14.60 13.67
CA GLU A 11 20.02 16.03 13.91
C GLU A 11 19.49 16.79 12.70
N VAL A 12 18.65 17.80 12.93
CA VAL A 12 18.09 18.65 11.85
C VAL A 12 18.76 20.01 11.89
N VAL A 13 19.42 20.40 10.80
CA VAL A 13 20.13 21.67 10.67
C VAL A 13 19.50 22.51 9.56
N GLN A 14 18.92 23.64 9.91
CA GLN A 14 18.43 24.61 8.93
C GLN A 14 19.58 25.55 8.52
N ASN A 15 19.88 25.60 7.23
CA ASN A 15 20.95 26.40 6.67
C ASN A 15 20.48 27.82 6.35
N ALA A 16 21.41 28.75 6.26
CA ALA A 16 21.12 30.18 6.01
C ALA A 16 20.52 30.45 4.61
N ASP A 17 20.71 29.53 3.66
CA ASP A 17 20.17 29.59 2.30
C ASP A 17 18.79 28.98 2.16
N GLY A 18 18.21 28.47 3.27
CA GLY A 18 16.88 27.84 3.31
C GLY A 18 16.90 26.33 3.10
N THR A 19 18.02 25.73 2.78
CA THR A 19 18.18 24.26 2.73
C THR A 19 18.19 23.65 4.12
N VAL A 20 17.95 22.33 4.21
CA VAL A 20 17.92 21.62 5.48
C VAL A 20 18.72 20.32 5.38
N ASP A 21 19.59 20.10 6.37
CA ASP A 21 20.35 18.86 6.50
C ASP A 21 19.75 17.98 7.60
N TYR A 22 19.43 16.76 7.25
CA TYR A 22 19.09 15.69 8.20
C TYR A 22 20.30 14.79 8.37
N LYS A 23 21.00 14.92 9.51
CA LYS A 23 22.19 14.13 9.82
C LYS A 23 21.80 12.90 10.62
N LEU A 24 21.84 11.75 9.99
CA LEU A 24 21.51 10.47 10.60
C LEU A 24 22.77 9.78 11.12
N THR A 25 22.69 9.26 12.34
CA THR A 25 23.74 8.44 12.93
C THR A 25 23.10 7.17 13.48
N MET A 26 23.51 6.01 12.98
CA MET A 26 23.07 4.72 13.48
C MET A 26 24.04 4.16 14.53
N ARG A 27 23.55 3.25 15.36
CA ARG A 27 24.37 2.50 16.32
C ARG A 27 25.34 1.57 15.57
N ASP A 28 26.48 1.31 16.17
CA ASP A 28 27.54 0.44 15.63
C ASP A 28 27.43 -1.04 16.09
N ASP A 29 26.47 -1.34 16.95
CA ASP A 29 26.23 -2.69 17.52
C ASP A 29 25.02 -3.41 16.90
N ILE A 30 24.36 -2.84 15.90
CA ILE A 30 23.23 -3.47 15.21
C ILE A 30 23.74 -4.64 14.35
N LYS A 31 23.07 -5.78 14.46
CA LYS A 31 23.27 -6.95 13.61
C LYS A 31 21.96 -7.42 12.99
N PHE A 32 22.07 -7.93 11.79
CA PHE A 32 20.98 -8.68 11.18
C PHE A 32 20.78 -10.03 11.87
N SER A 33 19.65 -10.68 11.59
CA SER A 33 19.28 -11.94 12.22
C SER A 33 20.19 -13.13 11.86
N ASP A 34 21.02 -13.00 10.82
CA ASP A 34 22.09 -13.94 10.46
C ASP A 34 23.43 -13.63 11.16
N GLY A 35 23.48 -12.60 12.01
CA GLY A 35 24.67 -12.17 12.74
C GLY A 35 25.57 -11.19 11.99
N THR A 36 25.29 -10.86 10.74
CA THR A 36 26.03 -9.86 9.94
C THR A 36 25.88 -8.46 10.53
N PRO A 37 26.96 -7.70 10.78
CA PRO A 37 26.86 -6.32 11.27
C PRO A 37 26.21 -5.42 10.23
N ALA A 38 25.26 -4.58 10.67
CA ALA A 38 24.67 -3.53 9.85
C ALA A 38 25.55 -2.29 9.79
N THR A 39 25.53 -1.58 8.67
CA THR A 39 26.23 -0.32 8.44
C THR A 39 25.33 0.68 7.75
N ILE A 40 25.82 1.91 7.55
CA ILE A 40 25.05 2.93 6.83
C ILE A 40 24.83 2.56 5.35
N ASP A 41 25.65 1.66 4.79
CA ASP A 41 25.49 1.17 3.42
C ASP A 41 24.16 0.40 3.25
N ASP A 42 23.72 -0.29 4.29
CA ASP A 42 22.43 -1.00 4.32
C ASP A 42 21.24 -0.02 4.34
N VAL A 43 21.40 1.14 4.96
CA VAL A 43 20.40 2.23 4.91
C VAL A 43 20.38 2.88 3.54
N ILE A 44 21.56 3.20 2.98
CA ILE A 44 21.68 3.79 1.64
C ILE A 44 21.11 2.85 0.59
N PHE A 45 21.41 1.56 0.65
CA PHE A 45 20.82 0.55 -0.22
C PHE A 45 19.29 0.59 -0.16
N GLY A 46 18.70 0.61 1.04
CA GLY A 46 17.25 0.71 1.23
C GLY A 46 16.66 1.99 0.64
N ILE A 47 17.32 3.15 0.78
CA ILE A 47 16.91 4.41 0.17
C ILE A 47 16.83 4.26 -1.36
N TYR A 48 17.87 3.70 -2.00
CA TYR A 48 17.91 3.54 -3.45
C TYR A 48 16.92 2.49 -3.98
N VAL A 49 16.62 1.44 -3.22
CA VAL A 49 15.53 0.50 -3.55
C VAL A 49 14.19 1.21 -3.57
N LEU A 50 13.88 2.03 -2.53
CA LEU A 50 12.62 2.78 -2.44
C LEU A 50 12.51 3.92 -3.44
N ALA A 51 13.65 4.46 -3.89
CA ALA A 51 13.73 5.54 -4.88
C ALA A 51 13.84 5.02 -6.32
N ASP A 52 13.97 3.72 -6.54
CA ASP A 52 14.05 3.17 -7.89
C ASP A 52 12.72 3.35 -8.63
N PRO A 53 12.71 3.85 -9.88
CA PRO A 53 11.48 4.05 -10.65
C PRO A 53 10.67 2.78 -10.92
N THR A 54 11.27 1.60 -10.74
CA THR A 54 10.57 0.30 -10.89
C THR A 54 10.12 -0.29 -9.56
N TYR A 55 10.22 0.47 -8.46
CA TYR A 55 9.69 0.04 -7.17
C TYR A 55 8.16 0.03 -7.19
N ASP A 56 7.59 -1.12 -6.97
CA ASP A 56 6.14 -1.40 -7.07
C ASP A 56 5.41 -1.41 -5.72
N GLY A 57 6.14 -1.16 -4.62
CA GLY A 57 5.57 -1.01 -3.29
C GLY A 57 5.11 0.43 -3.00
N SER A 58 4.43 0.62 -1.88
CA SER A 58 4.02 1.95 -1.42
C SER A 58 5.23 2.74 -0.91
N SER A 59 5.55 3.86 -1.54
CA SER A 59 6.60 4.79 -1.10
C SER A 59 6.25 6.21 -1.48
N THR A 60 6.50 7.17 -0.58
CA THR A 60 6.41 8.61 -0.86
C THR A 60 7.79 9.26 -0.89
N LEU A 61 8.86 8.47 -0.85
CA LEU A 61 10.23 8.98 -0.77
C LEU A 61 10.61 9.82 -1.99
N TYR A 62 10.17 9.41 -3.18
CA TYR A 62 10.44 10.14 -4.44
C TYR A 62 9.81 11.54 -4.48
N ALA A 63 8.77 11.79 -3.69
CA ALA A 63 8.10 13.09 -3.60
C ALA A 63 8.72 14.02 -2.55
N GLN A 64 9.70 13.55 -1.77
CA GLN A 64 10.40 14.38 -0.78
C GLN A 64 11.33 15.37 -1.48
N PRO A 65 11.50 16.61 -0.95
CA PRO A 65 12.35 17.63 -1.53
C PRO A 65 13.86 17.36 -1.30
N ILE A 66 14.30 16.09 -1.44
CA ILE A 66 15.70 15.69 -1.39
C ILE A 66 16.38 16.16 -2.67
N ILE A 67 17.51 16.84 -2.54
CA ILE A 67 18.25 17.40 -3.68
C ILE A 67 18.65 16.28 -4.65
N GLY A 68 18.24 16.40 -5.93
CA GLY A 68 18.51 15.44 -6.99
C GLY A 68 17.60 14.19 -6.99
N MET A 69 16.63 14.08 -6.07
CA MET A 69 15.69 12.95 -6.04
C MET A 69 14.83 12.91 -7.30
N ALA A 70 14.22 14.04 -7.68
CA ALA A 70 13.38 14.12 -8.86
C ALA A 70 14.17 13.81 -10.14
N ASP A 71 15.42 14.28 -10.25
CA ASP A 71 16.27 13.98 -11.40
C ASP A 71 16.60 12.49 -11.48
N TYR A 72 16.93 11.87 -10.34
CA TYR A 72 17.19 10.44 -10.26
C TYR A 72 15.97 9.61 -10.64
N TYR A 73 14.81 9.91 -10.04
CA TYR A 73 13.57 9.17 -10.25
C TYR A 73 13.06 9.30 -11.69
N ASN A 74 13.01 10.54 -12.23
CA ASN A 74 12.46 10.82 -13.55
C ASN A 74 13.41 10.46 -14.71
N SER A 75 14.68 10.15 -14.46
CA SER A 75 15.62 9.74 -15.51
C SER A 75 15.34 8.34 -16.08
N MET A 76 14.41 7.61 -15.45
CA MET A 76 13.98 6.27 -15.88
C MET A 76 12.48 6.10 -15.61
N LYS A 77 11.83 5.25 -16.37
CA LYS A 77 10.44 4.78 -16.11
C LYS A 77 10.39 3.28 -16.24
N SER A 78 9.45 2.66 -15.57
CA SER A 78 9.14 1.24 -15.76
C SER A 78 8.64 0.96 -17.16
N ALA A 79 9.00 -0.18 -17.73
CA ALA A 79 8.69 -0.54 -19.11
C ALA A 79 7.19 -0.67 -19.34
N ASP A 80 6.44 -1.21 -18.39
CA ASP A 80 4.98 -1.29 -18.45
C ASP A 80 4.32 0.08 -18.66
N ILE A 81 4.72 1.07 -17.85
CA ILE A 81 4.22 2.44 -17.96
C ILE A 81 4.65 3.07 -19.30
N MET A 82 5.90 2.89 -19.72
CA MET A 82 6.37 3.46 -20.99
C MET A 82 5.66 2.86 -22.21
N ILE A 83 5.42 1.55 -22.23
CA ILE A 83 4.71 0.89 -23.34
C ILE A 83 3.24 1.32 -23.33
N TYR A 84 2.62 1.44 -22.14
CA TYR A 84 1.25 1.95 -22.00
C TYR A 84 1.12 3.39 -22.51
N GLU A 85 1.98 4.31 -22.05
CA GLU A 85 1.98 5.72 -22.47
C GLU A 85 2.23 5.89 -23.99
N ALA A 86 3.06 5.03 -24.59
CA ALA A 86 3.30 5.05 -26.03
C ALA A 86 2.05 4.64 -26.84
N GLY A 87 1.15 3.88 -26.23
CA GLY A 87 -0.11 3.44 -26.86
C GLY A 87 0.02 2.21 -27.76
N LYS A 88 -1.13 1.58 -28.00
CA LYS A 88 -1.21 0.33 -28.80
C LYS A 88 -0.75 0.52 -30.25
N GLU A 89 -0.95 1.72 -30.81
CA GLU A 89 -0.61 2.06 -32.19
C GLU A 89 0.81 2.62 -32.34
N ASN A 90 1.65 2.56 -31.28
CA ASN A 90 3.03 3.02 -31.37
C ASN A 90 3.82 2.27 -32.44
N THR A 91 4.60 3.02 -33.19
CA THR A 91 5.48 2.51 -34.29
C THR A 91 6.97 2.76 -34.02
N ASP A 92 7.31 3.44 -32.88
CA ASP A 92 8.69 3.60 -32.47
C ASP A 92 9.10 2.43 -31.54
N PHE A 93 9.96 1.58 -32.05
CA PHE A 93 10.49 0.41 -31.36
C PHE A 93 11.97 0.59 -31.00
N SER A 94 12.42 1.81 -30.80
CA SER A 94 13.81 2.10 -30.38
C SER A 94 14.14 1.64 -28.97
N LYS A 95 13.13 1.48 -28.09
CA LYS A 95 13.30 1.12 -26.68
C LYS A 95 12.83 -0.30 -26.33
N TRP A 96 11.95 -0.87 -27.14
CA TRP A 96 11.46 -2.26 -27.04
C TRP A 96 11.09 -2.78 -28.41
N THR A 97 10.85 -4.08 -28.54
CA THR A 97 10.46 -4.67 -29.82
C THR A 97 8.95 -4.59 -30.07
N LYS A 98 8.53 -4.68 -31.33
CA LYS A 98 7.10 -4.80 -31.66
C LYS A 98 6.47 -6.02 -31.00
N GLU A 99 7.19 -7.15 -30.95
CA GLU A 99 6.73 -8.37 -30.29
C GLU A 99 6.46 -8.12 -28.78
N THR A 100 7.36 -7.40 -28.10
CA THR A 100 7.18 -6.99 -26.70
C THR A 100 5.92 -6.14 -26.53
N GLN A 101 5.69 -5.16 -27.42
CA GLN A 101 4.50 -4.31 -27.38
C GLN A 101 3.22 -5.12 -27.61
N ASP A 102 3.17 -5.95 -28.64
CA ASP A 102 1.98 -6.76 -28.95
C ASP A 102 1.64 -7.71 -27.79
N LYS A 103 2.67 -8.33 -27.20
CA LYS A 103 2.51 -9.20 -26.03
C LYS A 103 2.05 -8.44 -24.78
N PHE A 104 2.62 -7.25 -24.53
CA PHE A 104 2.22 -6.39 -23.41
C PHE A 104 0.72 -6.09 -23.43
N TRP A 105 0.19 -5.65 -24.57
CA TRP A 105 -1.24 -5.33 -24.68
C TRP A 105 -2.14 -6.55 -24.51
N ALA A 106 -1.72 -7.71 -25.01
CA ALA A 106 -2.45 -8.96 -24.80
C ALA A 106 -2.41 -9.43 -23.32
N ASP A 107 -1.31 -9.21 -22.64
CA ASP A 107 -1.17 -9.54 -21.21
C ASP A 107 -1.90 -8.51 -20.33
N LEU A 108 -1.93 -7.23 -20.74
CA LEU A 108 -2.69 -6.18 -20.05
C LEU A 108 -4.20 -6.46 -20.10
N ASP A 109 -4.72 -6.97 -21.22
CA ASP A 109 -6.13 -7.38 -21.32
C ASP A 109 -6.44 -8.52 -20.34
N LYS A 110 -5.54 -9.51 -20.19
CA LYS A 110 -5.70 -10.59 -19.17
C LYS A 110 -5.59 -10.08 -17.73
N ALA A 111 -4.67 -9.12 -17.49
CA ALA A 111 -4.56 -8.46 -16.20
C ALA A 111 -5.84 -7.71 -15.86
N GLY A 112 -6.48 -7.09 -16.86
CA GLY A 112 -7.79 -6.47 -16.70
C GLY A 112 -8.90 -7.44 -16.35
N GLU A 113 -8.93 -8.64 -16.96
CA GLU A 113 -9.85 -9.71 -16.56
C GLU A 113 -9.64 -10.12 -15.09
N ALA A 114 -8.36 -10.29 -14.67
CA ALA A 114 -8.03 -10.64 -13.29
C ALA A 114 -8.42 -9.52 -12.30
N PHE A 115 -8.17 -8.26 -12.67
CA PHE A 115 -8.57 -7.09 -11.90
C PHE A 115 -10.11 -7.02 -11.71
N ALA A 116 -10.88 -7.21 -12.78
CA ALA A 116 -12.34 -7.24 -12.71
C ALA A 116 -12.84 -8.45 -11.88
N GLN A 117 -12.18 -9.62 -11.98
CA GLN A 117 -12.51 -10.79 -11.17
C GLN A 117 -12.23 -10.53 -9.69
N GLU A 118 -11.13 -9.85 -9.32
CA GLU A 118 -10.86 -9.48 -7.92
C GLU A 118 -11.97 -8.60 -7.33
N ILE A 119 -12.50 -7.64 -8.11
CA ILE A 119 -13.67 -6.83 -7.67
C ILE A 119 -14.88 -7.74 -7.44
N VAL A 120 -15.16 -8.69 -8.33
CA VAL A 120 -16.27 -9.65 -8.17
C VAL A 120 -16.07 -10.48 -6.90
N ASP A 121 -14.89 -11.03 -6.69
CA ASP A 121 -14.55 -11.85 -5.54
C ASP A 121 -14.71 -11.07 -4.22
N TYR A 122 -14.22 -9.82 -4.20
CA TYR A 122 -14.38 -8.91 -3.08
C TYR A 122 -15.86 -8.65 -2.77
N VAL A 123 -16.68 -8.36 -3.78
CA VAL A 123 -18.12 -8.11 -3.63
C VAL A 123 -18.81 -9.37 -3.11
N VAL A 124 -18.51 -10.52 -3.67
CA VAL A 124 -19.10 -11.80 -3.24
C VAL A 124 -18.74 -12.10 -1.78
N ALA A 125 -17.46 -11.95 -1.41
CA ALA A 125 -17.00 -12.24 -0.06
C ALA A 125 -17.63 -11.32 1.00
N ASN A 126 -17.80 -10.03 0.69
CA ASN A 126 -18.21 -9.05 1.68
C ASN A 126 -19.71 -8.71 1.65
N TYR A 127 -20.38 -8.85 0.50
CA TYR A 127 -21.73 -8.32 0.31
C TYR A 127 -22.77 -9.36 -0.12
N ALA A 128 -22.37 -10.54 -0.60
CA ALA A 128 -23.32 -11.55 -1.10
C ALA A 128 -24.43 -11.90 -0.11
N PRO A 129 -24.19 -12.14 1.21
CA PRO A 129 -25.26 -12.49 2.15
C PRO A 129 -26.37 -11.43 2.27
N SER A 130 -26.01 -10.15 2.08
CA SER A 130 -26.92 -9.01 2.23
C SER A 130 -27.59 -8.60 0.91
N TYR A 131 -26.98 -8.90 -0.24
CA TYR A 131 -27.39 -8.35 -1.53
C TYR A 131 -27.72 -9.39 -2.60
N TYR A 132 -27.59 -10.71 -2.35
CA TYR A 132 -27.88 -11.75 -3.34
C TYR A 132 -29.25 -11.59 -4.00
N SER A 133 -30.27 -11.16 -3.24
CA SER A 133 -31.64 -11.01 -3.73
C SER A 133 -31.83 -9.96 -4.82
N THR A 134 -30.81 -9.13 -5.09
CA THR A 134 -30.84 -8.17 -6.20
C THR A 134 -30.58 -8.83 -7.56
N VAL A 135 -29.94 -10.02 -7.56
CA VAL A 135 -29.51 -10.71 -8.79
C VAL A 135 -29.88 -12.20 -8.84
N ALA A 136 -30.23 -12.82 -7.70
CA ALA A 136 -30.48 -14.25 -7.58
C ALA A 136 -31.65 -14.54 -6.63
N ASP A 137 -32.31 -15.70 -6.81
CA ASP A 137 -33.44 -16.16 -5.96
C ASP A 137 -32.98 -16.67 -4.58
N SER A 138 -31.71 -17.09 -4.47
CA SER A 138 -31.10 -17.54 -3.22
C SER A 138 -29.56 -17.28 -3.21
N LEU A 139 -28.98 -17.26 -2.01
CA LEU A 139 -27.53 -17.17 -1.86
C LEU A 139 -26.83 -18.38 -2.51
N ASP A 140 -27.38 -19.58 -2.36
CA ASP A 140 -26.81 -20.79 -2.98
C ASP A 140 -26.84 -20.71 -4.52
N ALA A 141 -27.89 -20.12 -5.11
CA ALA A 141 -27.95 -19.88 -6.55
C ALA A 141 -26.91 -18.89 -7.02
N LEU A 142 -26.68 -17.80 -6.26
CA LEU A 142 -25.59 -16.84 -6.52
C LEU A 142 -24.22 -17.53 -6.44
N MET A 143 -23.95 -18.26 -5.36
CA MET A 143 -22.66 -18.92 -5.15
C MET A 143 -22.34 -20.00 -6.18
N ALA A 144 -23.37 -20.61 -6.78
CA ALA A 144 -23.22 -21.63 -7.82
C ALA A 144 -23.06 -21.06 -9.25
N SER A 145 -23.26 -19.74 -9.45
CA SER A 145 -23.26 -19.13 -10.78
C SER A 145 -22.24 -18.01 -10.90
N PRO A 146 -21.10 -18.23 -11.58
CA PRO A 146 -20.12 -17.16 -11.87
C PRO A 146 -20.76 -15.95 -12.58
N GLU A 147 -21.71 -16.16 -13.49
CA GLU A 147 -22.43 -15.08 -14.17
C GLU A 147 -23.18 -14.18 -13.18
N LEU A 148 -23.90 -14.78 -12.22
CA LEU A 148 -24.64 -14.02 -11.19
C LEU A 148 -23.69 -13.30 -10.22
N GLN A 149 -22.50 -13.86 -9.96
CA GLN A 149 -21.46 -13.22 -9.18
C GLN A 149 -20.90 -11.98 -9.92
N VAL A 150 -20.60 -12.11 -11.22
CA VAL A 150 -20.22 -10.96 -12.07
C VAL A 150 -21.32 -9.90 -12.09
N LYS A 151 -22.60 -10.32 -12.24
CA LYS A 151 -23.74 -9.42 -12.19
C LYS A 151 -23.80 -8.64 -10.88
N LEU A 152 -23.64 -9.33 -9.74
CA LEU A 152 -23.61 -8.68 -8.44
C LEU A 152 -22.45 -7.71 -8.31
N GLY A 153 -21.26 -8.12 -8.75
CA GLY A 153 -20.07 -7.27 -8.79
C GLY A 153 -20.30 -5.98 -9.57
N MET A 154 -20.74 -6.10 -10.81
CA MET A 154 -21.06 -4.96 -11.68
C MET A 154 -22.14 -4.06 -11.07
N SER A 155 -23.19 -4.64 -10.49
CA SER A 155 -24.29 -3.87 -9.88
C SER A 155 -23.84 -3.06 -8.68
N LEU A 156 -23.12 -3.66 -7.74
CA LEU A 156 -22.68 -2.98 -6.52
C LEU A 156 -21.52 -2.00 -6.75
N TRP A 157 -20.79 -2.16 -7.87
CA TRP A 157 -19.71 -1.25 -8.26
C TRP A 157 -20.14 -0.13 -9.21
N GLY A 158 -21.46 -0.10 -9.63
CA GLY A 158 -22.01 0.97 -10.45
C GLY A 158 -21.94 0.73 -11.96
N TYR A 159 -21.73 -0.52 -12.40
CA TYR A 159 -21.61 -0.93 -13.80
C TYR A 159 -22.82 -1.65 -14.35
N ASP A 160 -24.02 -1.50 -13.78
CA ASP A 160 -25.25 -2.15 -14.24
C ASP A 160 -25.54 -1.95 -15.73
N SER A 161 -25.22 -0.77 -16.27
CA SER A 161 -25.45 -0.43 -17.68
C SER A 161 -24.60 -1.22 -18.65
N TYR A 162 -23.52 -1.83 -18.20
CA TYR A 162 -22.63 -2.68 -19.00
C TYR A 162 -22.95 -4.17 -18.88
N TRP A 163 -23.83 -4.54 -17.96
CA TRP A 163 -24.18 -5.95 -17.79
C TRP A 163 -25.02 -6.46 -18.96
N LYS A 164 -24.75 -7.68 -19.38
CA LYS A 164 -25.52 -8.45 -20.39
C LYS A 164 -25.57 -9.91 -19.95
N GLU A 165 -26.56 -10.66 -20.45
CA GLU A 165 -26.64 -12.11 -20.23
C GLU A 165 -25.36 -12.80 -20.73
N GLY A 166 -24.82 -13.71 -19.92
CA GLY A 166 -23.56 -14.40 -20.18
C GLY A 166 -22.30 -13.55 -19.93
N ALA A 167 -22.43 -12.37 -19.28
CA ALA A 167 -21.28 -11.53 -18.98
C ALA A 167 -20.23 -12.23 -18.11
N THR A 168 -18.97 -12.01 -18.44
CA THR A 168 -17.79 -12.55 -17.76
C THR A 168 -16.97 -11.41 -17.15
N ALA A 169 -15.91 -11.73 -16.41
CA ALA A 169 -14.96 -10.74 -15.91
C ALA A 169 -14.30 -9.92 -17.04
N ALA A 170 -14.10 -10.55 -18.23
CA ALA A 170 -13.61 -9.84 -19.43
C ALA A 170 -14.61 -8.79 -19.92
N ASP A 171 -15.92 -9.11 -19.91
CA ASP A 171 -16.95 -8.12 -20.27
C ASP A 171 -17.03 -7.00 -19.23
N TYR A 172 -16.85 -7.33 -17.96
CA TYR A 172 -16.79 -6.33 -16.91
C TYR A 172 -15.55 -5.41 -17.08
N TRP A 173 -14.37 -5.98 -17.35
CA TRP A 173 -13.18 -5.20 -17.69
C TRP A 173 -13.41 -4.27 -18.88
N ALA A 174 -14.00 -4.78 -19.97
CA ALA A 174 -14.35 -3.94 -21.13
C ALA A 174 -15.28 -2.77 -20.75
N GLY A 175 -16.23 -3.00 -19.84
CA GLY A 175 -17.10 -1.96 -19.30
C GLY A 175 -16.34 -0.91 -18.50
N ILE A 176 -15.37 -1.31 -17.68
CA ILE A 176 -14.50 -0.39 -16.93
C ILE A 176 -13.68 0.47 -17.93
N VAL A 177 -13.02 -0.15 -18.91
CA VAL A 177 -12.24 0.57 -19.92
C VAL A 177 -13.09 1.59 -20.69
N ASP A 178 -14.31 1.23 -21.08
CA ASP A 178 -15.23 2.14 -21.77
C ASP A 178 -15.67 3.30 -20.88
N ALA A 179 -16.02 3.02 -19.62
CA ALA A 179 -16.44 4.04 -18.65
C ALA A 179 -15.36 5.11 -18.41
N TYR A 180 -14.09 4.72 -18.47
CA TYR A 180 -12.95 5.63 -18.32
C TYR A 180 -12.39 6.14 -19.64
N GLY A 181 -13.07 5.86 -20.78
CA GLY A 181 -12.63 6.32 -22.11
C GLY A 181 -11.24 5.80 -22.50
N GLY A 182 -10.83 4.64 -21.98
CA GLY A 182 -9.53 4.02 -22.22
C GLY A 182 -8.41 4.47 -21.27
N ASP A 183 -8.66 5.34 -20.31
CA ASP A 183 -7.69 5.71 -19.27
C ASP A 183 -7.59 4.64 -18.19
N ILE A 184 -6.77 3.64 -18.46
CA ILE A 184 -6.58 2.46 -17.60
C ILE A 184 -5.87 2.82 -16.29
N LEU A 185 -5.00 3.83 -16.28
CA LEU A 185 -4.33 4.26 -15.03
C LEU A 185 -5.35 4.81 -14.04
N THR A 186 -6.17 5.76 -14.48
CA THR A 186 -7.23 6.33 -13.62
C THR A 186 -8.24 5.26 -13.21
N ALA A 187 -8.62 4.36 -14.13
CA ALA A 187 -9.53 3.26 -13.82
C ALA A 187 -8.95 2.35 -12.73
N SER A 188 -7.67 1.99 -12.86
CA SER A 188 -6.97 1.12 -11.92
C SER A 188 -6.90 1.71 -10.50
N GLU A 189 -6.57 2.99 -10.38
CA GLU A 189 -6.48 3.67 -9.08
C GLU A 189 -7.86 3.87 -8.42
N THR A 190 -8.91 4.01 -9.23
CA THR A 190 -10.27 4.33 -8.75
C THR A 190 -11.04 3.07 -8.36
N GLU A 191 -10.94 2.01 -9.17
CA GLU A 191 -11.81 0.83 -9.09
C GLU A 191 -11.18 -0.35 -8.32
N THR A 192 -9.92 -0.25 -7.91
CA THR A 192 -9.23 -1.36 -7.25
C THR A 192 -9.94 -1.84 -5.98
N ALA A 193 -10.13 -3.15 -5.87
CA ALA A 193 -10.58 -3.83 -4.64
C ALA A 193 -9.40 -4.30 -3.77
N GLY A 194 -8.21 -4.43 -4.36
CA GLY A 194 -6.99 -4.89 -3.70
C GLY A 194 -5.76 -4.50 -4.50
N MET A 195 -5.49 -5.19 -5.63
CA MET A 195 -4.35 -4.93 -6.50
C MET A 195 -4.72 -4.00 -7.66
N THR A 196 -3.78 -3.11 -8.02
CA THR A 196 -3.90 -2.32 -9.26
C THR A 196 -3.75 -3.21 -10.48
N ILE A 197 -4.17 -2.73 -11.66
CA ILE A 197 -4.03 -3.50 -12.90
C ILE A 197 -2.58 -3.83 -13.26
N PHE A 198 -1.64 -2.93 -12.93
CA PHE A 198 -0.21 -3.14 -13.18
C PHE A 198 0.40 -4.14 -12.20
N GLN A 199 -0.14 -4.25 -10.97
CA GLN A 199 0.21 -5.33 -10.05
C GLN A 199 -0.32 -6.68 -10.54
N HIS A 200 -1.56 -6.75 -11.06
CA HIS A 200 -2.05 -7.95 -11.74
C HIS A 200 -1.21 -8.32 -12.96
N LEU A 201 -0.81 -7.31 -13.78
CA LEU A 201 0.07 -7.54 -14.93
C LEU A 201 1.43 -8.12 -14.48
N ALA A 202 2.02 -7.57 -13.43
CA ALA A 202 3.27 -8.06 -12.87
C ALA A 202 3.13 -9.51 -12.37
N ASP A 203 2.05 -9.82 -11.66
CA ASP A 203 1.77 -11.16 -11.13
C ASP A 203 1.60 -12.20 -12.24
N ILE A 204 0.70 -11.97 -13.21
CA ILE A 204 0.43 -12.95 -14.29
C ILE A 204 1.60 -13.12 -15.27
N THR A 205 2.54 -12.17 -15.33
CA THR A 205 3.68 -12.20 -16.24
C THR A 205 5.02 -12.48 -15.55
N ASP A 206 5.00 -12.76 -14.24
CA ASP A 206 6.21 -12.91 -13.44
C ASP A 206 7.16 -11.70 -13.61
N ASN A 207 6.60 -10.49 -13.49
CA ASN A 207 7.31 -9.21 -13.59
C ASN A 207 8.02 -8.96 -14.94
N ALA A 208 7.53 -9.55 -16.04
CA ALA A 208 8.18 -9.46 -17.36
C ALA A 208 8.35 -8.02 -17.87
N TYR A 209 7.57 -7.07 -17.37
CA TYR A 209 7.61 -5.65 -17.77
C TYR A 209 8.08 -4.72 -16.64
N SER A 210 8.45 -5.27 -15.48
CA SER A 210 8.89 -4.52 -14.30
C SER A 210 10.39 -4.20 -14.35
N TYR A 211 10.89 -3.70 -15.48
CA TYR A 211 12.27 -3.24 -15.68
C TYR A 211 12.30 -1.79 -16.14
N GLY A 212 13.41 -1.11 -15.83
CA GLY A 212 13.58 0.31 -16.13
C GLY A 212 14.00 0.57 -17.59
N ILE A 213 13.41 1.58 -18.19
CA ILE A 213 13.80 2.13 -19.47
C ILE A 213 14.22 3.59 -19.29
N SER A 214 15.37 4.00 -19.85
CA SER A 214 15.85 5.38 -19.78
C SER A 214 14.80 6.36 -20.34
N ALA A 215 14.46 7.37 -19.57
CA ALA A 215 13.50 8.42 -19.93
C ALA A 215 14.17 9.78 -20.21
N GLY A 216 15.49 9.91 -20.00
CA GLY A 216 16.24 11.14 -20.18
C GLY A 216 17.75 10.94 -19.94
N ASP A 217 18.39 11.90 -19.28
CA ASP A 217 19.79 11.81 -18.90
C ASP A 217 20.03 10.67 -17.89
N ASP A 218 21.19 10.04 -17.98
CA ASP A 218 21.58 8.94 -17.08
C ASP A 218 22.03 9.49 -15.71
N VAL A 219 21.03 9.78 -14.84
CA VAL A 219 21.30 10.21 -13.45
C VAL A 219 21.49 8.98 -12.58
N LYS A 220 22.71 8.76 -12.10
CA LYS A 220 23.10 7.54 -11.39
C LYS A 220 22.93 7.62 -9.88
N SER A 221 22.90 8.83 -9.30
CA SER A 221 22.81 9.02 -7.85
C SER A 221 21.90 10.18 -7.47
N ILE A 222 21.42 10.16 -6.23
CA ILE A 222 20.63 11.22 -5.61
C ILE A 222 21.63 12.16 -4.93
N ALA A 223 21.82 13.36 -5.48
CA ALA A 223 22.85 14.30 -5.02
C ALA A 223 22.70 14.69 -3.53
N GLY A 224 21.48 14.63 -3.00
CA GLY A 224 21.19 14.94 -1.60
C GLY A 224 21.45 13.79 -0.62
N ILE A 225 21.93 12.63 -1.04
CA ILE A 225 22.29 11.52 -0.14
C ILE A 225 23.81 11.45 -0.03
N GLU A 226 24.35 11.88 1.10
CA GLU A 226 25.78 11.90 1.36
C GLU A 226 26.17 10.92 2.47
N LYS A 227 27.01 9.93 2.17
CA LYS A 227 27.61 9.06 3.19
C LYS A 227 28.70 9.84 3.92
N THR A 228 28.52 10.13 5.20
CA THR A 228 29.47 10.90 6.02
C THR A 228 30.34 10.03 6.90
N GLY A 229 30.04 8.74 7.05
CA GLY A 229 30.83 7.79 7.83
C GLY A 229 30.35 6.35 7.69
N LYS A 230 30.97 5.42 8.42
CA LYS A 230 30.57 4.01 8.43
C LYS A 230 29.13 3.81 8.98
N TYR A 231 28.72 4.68 9.87
CA TYR A 231 27.44 4.63 10.59
C TYR A 231 26.65 5.94 10.48
N SER A 232 26.99 6.80 9.52
CA SER A 232 26.34 8.10 9.37
C SER A 232 26.16 8.51 7.92
N LEU A 233 25.06 9.19 7.65
CA LEU A 233 24.76 9.85 6.39
C LEU A 233 24.11 11.21 6.66
N THR A 234 24.18 12.10 5.67
CA THR A 234 23.39 13.34 5.66
C THR A 234 22.45 13.32 4.48
N VAL A 235 21.17 13.69 4.72
CA VAL A 235 20.19 13.93 3.68
C VAL A 235 20.03 15.43 3.52
N HIS A 236 20.38 15.95 2.34
CA HIS A 236 20.26 17.37 1.98
C HIS A 236 18.92 17.62 1.30
N MET A 237 18.12 18.51 1.88
CA MET A 237 16.82 18.89 1.33
C MET A 237 16.86 20.34 0.83
N SER A 238 16.14 20.59 -0.26
CA SER A 238 16.08 21.92 -0.88
C SER A 238 15.28 22.93 -0.06
N GLU A 239 14.41 22.47 0.84
CA GLU A 239 13.58 23.29 1.69
C GLU A 239 13.17 22.55 2.98
N PHE A 240 12.67 23.27 3.96
CA PHE A 240 12.10 22.69 5.18
C PHE A 240 10.68 22.20 4.93
N ASP A 241 10.47 20.93 5.22
CA ASP A 241 9.13 20.32 5.32
C ASP A 241 8.98 19.67 6.70
N ALA A 242 7.98 20.11 7.47
CA ALA A 242 7.73 19.62 8.83
C ALA A 242 7.38 18.13 8.89
N THR A 243 6.89 17.54 7.80
CA THR A 243 6.54 16.11 7.71
C THR A 243 7.73 15.24 7.34
N SER A 244 8.78 15.81 6.79
CA SER A 244 9.95 15.07 6.30
C SER A 244 10.63 14.22 7.37
N ILE A 245 10.63 14.65 8.64
CA ILE A 245 11.23 13.86 9.71
C ILE A 245 10.60 12.49 9.88
N TYR A 246 9.31 12.36 9.59
CA TYR A 246 8.61 11.06 9.61
C TYR A 246 8.97 10.20 8.41
N ASN A 247 9.26 10.83 7.28
CA ASN A 247 9.68 10.17 6.04
C ASN A 247 11.18 9.82 6.04
N MET A 248 11.97 10.39 6.99
CA MET A 248 13.38 10.07 7.19
C MET A 248 13.59 8.84 8.09
N SER A 249 12.56 8.16 8.55
CA SER A 249 12.69 6.88 9.26
C SER A 249 13.02 5.74 8.29
N PHE A 250 14.25 5.78 7.78
CA PHE A 250 14.72 4.77 6.82
C PHE A 250 14.87 3.39 7.45
N THR A 251 14.50 2.37 6.68
CA THR A 251 14.70 0.98 7.06
C THR A 251 16.15 0.57 6.83
N ILE A 252 16.71 -0.21 7.75
CA ILE A 252 18.02 -0.85 7.58
C ILE A 252 17.79 -2.15 6.79
N VAL A 253 18.12 -2.14 5.50
CA VAL A 253 17.88 -3.24 4.57
C VAL A 253 19.19 -3.96 4.26
N PRO A 254 19.34 -5.27 4.57
CA PRO A 254 20.62 -5.96 4.41
C PRO A 254 21.04 -6.06 2.94
N LEU A 255 22.03 -5.24 2.58
CA LEU A 255 22.63 -5.20 1.24
C LEU A 255 23.16 -6.58 0.82
N HIS A 256 23.81 -7.30 1.74
CA HIS A 256 24.40 -8.62 1.45
C HIS A 256 23.35 -9.70 1.15
N TYR A 257 22.08 -9.46 1.55
CA TYR A 257 20.99 -10.39 1.31
C TYR A 257 20.13 -10.00 0.12
N TYR A 258 19.61 -8.78 0.10
CA TYR A 258 18.69 -8.32 -0.96
C TYR A 258 19.42 -7.80 -2.19
N GLY A 259 20.62 -7.25 -2.05
CA GLY A 259 21.44 -6.72 -3.13
C GLY A 259 22.64 -7.59 -3.46
N ASP A 260 23.56 -7.00 -4.23
CA ASP A 260 24.88 -7.54 -4.52
C ASP A 260 25.94 -6.55 -4.01
N PRO A 261 26.70 -6.90 -2.94
CA PRO A 261 27.77 -6.03 -2.43
C PRO A 261 28.83 -5.67 -3.48
N ALA A 262 29.02 -6.51 -4.52
CA ALA A 262 29.98 -6.23 -5.60
C ALA A 262 29.50 -5.07 -6.51
N LEU A 263 28.19 -4.79 -6.53
CA LEU A 263 27.58 -3.68 -7.23
C LEU A 263 27.37 -2.44 -6.33
N PHE A 264 27.98 -2.40 -5.14
CA PHE A 264 27.85 -1.27 -4.23
C PHE A 264 29.19 -0.53 -4.11
N ASN A 265 29.25 0.72 -4.57
CA ASN A 265 30.39 1.61 -4.35
C ASN A 265 30.03 2.89 -3.59
N GLY A 266 28.72 3.14 -3.34
CA GLY A 266 28.23 4.30 -2.61
C GLY A 266 28.36 5.65 -3.35
N VAL A 267 28.65 5.65 -4.65
CA VAL A 267 28.83 6.84 -5.49
C VAL A 267 27.85 6.86 -6.66
N ASP A 268 27.84 5.81 -7.47
CA ASP A 268 27.01 5.68 -8.67
C ASP A 268 26.46 4.26 -8.86
N SER A 269 26.67 3.40 -7.88
CA SER A 269 26.17 2.03 -7.84
C SER A 269 25.82 1.65 -6.38
N PHE A 270 24.61 1.12 -6.16
CA PHE A 270 24.00 1.01 -4.84
C PHE A 270 23.50 -0.42 -4.52
N GLY A 271 24.18 -1.46 -5.07
CA GLY A 271 23.93 -2.85 -4.74
C GLY A 271 22.95 -3.54 -5.70
N PHE A 272 22.50 -2.88 -6.74
CA PHE A 272 21.69 -3.40 -7.84
C PHE A 272 21.85 -2.56 -9.09
N VAL A 273 21.37 -3.04 -10.22
CA VAL A 273 21.32 -2.25 -11.47
C VAL A 273 20.06 -1.37 -11.42
N LYS A 274 20.19 -0.05 -11.52
CA LYS A 274 19.05 0.87 -11.54
C LYS A 274 18.02 0.42 -12.57
N GLY A 275 16.76 0.31 -12.15
CA GLY A 275 15.65 -0.18 -12.96
C GLY A 275 15.54 -1.71 -12.99
N ASP A 276 16.30 -2.43 -12.18
CA ASP A 276 16.17 -3.89 -12.03
C ASP A 276 16.15 -4.27 -10.54
N LEU A 277 14.96 -4.41 -9.97
CA LEU A 277 14.74 -4.86 -8.61
C LEU A 277 14.40 -6.37 -8.52
N SER A 278 14.62 -7.14 -9.59
CA SER A 278 14.29 -8.57 -9.64
C SER A 278 14.98 -9.37 -8.51
N GLY A 279 16.25 -9.07 -8.23
CA GLY A 279 17.00 -9.68 -7.13
C GLY A 279 16.41 -9.37 -5.74
N VAL A 280 15.87 -8.18 -5.55
CA VAL A 280 15.16 -7.78 -4.31
C VAL A 280 13.84 -8.52 -4.21
N ARG A 281 13.01 -8.49 -5.27
CA ARG A 281 11.69 -9.14 -5.31
C ARG A 281 11.77 -10.64 -5.03
N ALA A 282 12.77 -11.33 -5.57
CA ALA A 282 12.96 -12.78 -5.38
C ALA A 282 13.11 -13.19 -3.90
N LYS A 283 13.36 -12.25 -2.99
CA LYS A 283 13.63 -12.52 -1.56
C LYS A 283 12.59 -11.96 -0.60
N THR A 284 11.59 -11.21 -1.09
CA THR A 284 10.58 -10.56 -0.25
C THR A 284 9.70 -11.55 0.52
N THR A 285 9.52 -12.76 0.01
CA THR A 285 8.75 -13.83 0.69
C THR A 285 9.56 -14.56 1.78
N GLN A 286 10.86 -14.29 1.90
CA GLN A 286 11.73 -14.82 2.94
C GLN A 286 12.56 -13.69 3.57
N PRO A 287 11.91 -12.77 4.30
CA PRO A 287 12.54 -11.54 4.74
C PRO A 287 13.66 -11.79 5.77
N LEU A 288 14.75 -11.04 5.62
CA LEU A 288 15.84 -10.95 6.57
C LEU A 288 15.95 -9.50 7.05
N GLY A 289 16.09 -9.31 8.35
CA GLY A 289 16.16 -7.96 8.94
C GLY A 289 16.91 -7.95 10.28
N CYS A 290 16.93 -6.80 10.95
CA CYS A 290 17.56 -6.58 12.26
C CYS A 290 16.52 -6.36 13.39
N GLY A 291 15.26 -6.70 13.15
CA GLY A 291 14.19 -6.59 14.13
C GLY A 291 14.26 -7.62 15.26
N PRO A 292 13.33 -7.53 16.25
CA PRO A 292 13.32 -8.43 17.41
C PRO A 292 12.95 -9.87 17.08
N TYR A 293 12.34 -10.11 15.92
CA TYR A 293 11.94 -11.44 15.48
C TYR A 293 12.41 -11.72 14.05
N VAL A 294 12.66 -13.01 13.78
CA VAL A 294 13.09 -13.56 12.50
C VAL A 294 11.95 -14.35 11.87
N PHE A 295 11.71 -14.14 10.59
CA PHE A 295 10.76 -14.96 9.82
C PHE A 295 11.25 -16.42 9.74
N GLU A 296 10.40 -17.36 10.11
CA GLU A 296 10.67 -18.80 10.02
C GLU A 296 9.91 -19.46 8.88
N SER A 297 8.60 -19.19 8.79
CA SER A 297 7.76 -19.80 7.75
C SER A 297 6.42 -19.07 7.58
N TYR A 298 5.79 -19.29 6.41
CA TYR A 298 4.39 -19.02 6.16
C TYR A 298 3.72 -20.29 5.65
N ASN A 299 2.72 -20.79 6.36
CA ASN A 299 1.98 -22.00 6.02
C ASN A 299 0.49 -21.85 6.37
N ASN A 300 -0.39 -22.08 5.41
CA ASN A 300 -1.85 -22.12 5.61
C ASN A 300 -2.39 -20.89 6.37
N GLY A 301 -2.02 -19.69 5.96
CA GLY A 301 -2.46 -18.45 6.59
C GLY A 301 -1.78 -18.14 7.93
N VAL A 302 -0.72 -18.87 8.31
CA VAL A 302 0.03 -18.64 9.55
C VAL A 302 1.47 -18.25 9.23
N VAL A 303 1.88 -17.06 9.65
CA VAL A 303 3.28 -16.63 9.69
C VAL A 303 3.88 -16.99 11.04
N THR A 304 5.00 -17.73 11.02
CA THR A 304 5.78 -18.06 12.23
C THR A 304 7.02 -17.18 12.30
N LEU A 305 7.18 -16.50 13.43
CA LEU A 305 8.35 -15.69 13.76
C LEU A 305 9.06 -16.27 15.00
N LYS A 306 10.40 -16.25 14.99
CA LYS A 306 11.26 -16.65 16.12
C LYS A 306 12.00 -15.46 16.70
N ALA A 307 12.24 -15.46 18.01
CA ALA A 307 13.03 -14.43 18.68
C ALA A 307 14.45 -14.33 18.09
N ASN A 308 14.86 -13.10 17.74
CA ASN A 308 16.18 -12.82 17.19
C ASN A 308 17.21 -12.73 18.32
N GLU A 309 18.22 -13.63 18.30
CA GLU A 309 19.29 -13.67 19.29
C GLU A 309 20.26 -12.48 19.15
N TYR A 310 20.30 -11.85 17.98
CA TYR A 310 21.17 -10.70 17.67
C TYR A 310 20.48 -9.34 17.84
N TYR A 311 19.24 -9.32 18.36
CA TYR A 311 18.53 -8.06 18.51
C TYR A 311 19.26 -7.13 19.47
N TYR A 312 19.51 -5.88 19.09
CA TYR A 312 20.40 -4.93 19.77
C TYR A 312 20.02 -4.59 21.22
N THR A 313 18.76 -4.77 21.63
CA THR A 313 18.34 -4.62 23.03
C THR A 313 18.30 -5.93 23.80
N GLY A 314 18.77 -7.02 23.18
CA GLY A 314 18.75 -8.37 23.72
C GLY A 314 17.62 -9.24 23.14
N LYS A 315 17.76 -10.55 23.25
CA LYS A 315 16.77 -11.51 22.76
C LYS A 315 15.41 -11.27 23.43
N PRO A 316 14.31 -11.22 22.66
CA PRO A 316 12.96 -11.16 23.21
C PRO A 316 12.63 -12.31 24.16
N VAL A 317 11.81 -12.05 25.18
CA VAL A 317 11.40 -13.06 26.16
C VAL A 317 10.47 -14.11 25.56
N ILE A 318 9.59 -13.69 24.64
CA ILE A 318 8.70 -14.60 23.91
C ILE A 318 9.48 -15.20 22.73
N ASP A 319 9.67 -16.52 22.75
CA ASP A 319 10.50 -17.19 21.73
C ASP A 319 9.83 -17.31 20.36
N THR A 320 8.50 -17.37 20.31
CA THR A 320 7.76 -17.59 19.06
C THR A 320 6.51 -16.71 19.02
N ILE A 321 6.28 -16.04 17.91
CA ILE A 321 5.04 -15.32 17.59
C ILE A 321 4.43 -15.97 16.36
N LEU A 322 3.11 -16.20 16.41
CA LEU A 322 2.31 -16.67 15.29
C LEU A 322 1.35 -15.55 14.89
N PHE A 323 1.41 -15.12 13.62
CA PHE A 323 0.37 -14.28 13.03
C PHE A 323 -0.53 -15.17 12.20
N GLN A 324 -1.78 -15.31 12.63
CA GLN A 324 -2.77 -16.14 11.96
C GLN A 324 -3.79 -15.25 11.25
N GLU A 325 -4.06 -15.56 10.00
CA GLU A 325 -5.15 -14.98 9.24
C GLU A 325 -6.49 -15.37 9.87
N ALA A 326 -7.38 -14.39 10.09
CA ALA A 326 -8.70 -14.59 10.68
C ALA A 326 -9.64 -13.48 10.22
N THR A 327 -10.95 -13.72 10.28
CA THR A 327 -11.96 -12.69 9.99
C THR A 327 -12.31 -11.88 11.24
N ASP A 328 -12.87 -10.69 11.05
CA ASP A 328 -13.28 -9.81 12.17
C ASP A 328 -14.26 -10.50 13.12
N SER A 329 -15.13 -11.37 12.60
CA SER A 329 -16.07 -12.18 13.38
C SER A 329 -15.41 -13.24 14.27
N ASP A 330 -14.17 -13.65 13.98
CA ASP A 330 -13.43 -14.67 14.71
C ASP A 330 -12.66 -14.11 15.91
N TYR A 331 -12.36 -12.82 15.92
CA TYR A 331 -11.44 -12.23 16.90
C TYR A 331 -11.94 -12.36 18.35
N VAL A 332 -13.12 -11.85 18.66
CA VAL A 332 -13.64 -11.89 20.05
C VAL A 332 -13.90 -13.33 20.51
N PRO A 333 -14.60 -14.20 19.75
CA PRO A 333 -14.75 -15.60 20.10
C PRO A 333 -13.40 -16.35 20.24
N GLY A 334 -12.44 -16.07 19.39
CA GLY A 334 -11.14 -16.71 19.41
C GLY A 334 -10.31 -16.39 20.66
N ILE A 335 -10.31 -15.12 21.11
CA ILE A 335 -9.70 -14.74 22.39
C ILE A 335 -10.39 -15.45 23.56
N ILE A 336 -11.73 -15.48 23.60
CA ILE A 336 -12.50 -16.14 24.66
C ILE A 336 -12.19 -17.65 24.71
N ALA A 337 -12.05 -18.28 23.55
CA ALA A 337 -11.72 -19.70 23.45
C ALA A 337 -10.22 -20.01 23.69
N GLY A 338 -9.36 -18.98 23.76
CA GLY A 338 -7.92 -19.15 23.86
C GLY A 338 -7.23 -19.60 22.55
N THR A 339 -7.89 -19.40 21.40
CA THR A 339 -7.30 -19.63 20.08
C THR A 339 -6.30 -18.53 19.71
N PHE A 340 -6.60 -17.31 20.15
CA PHE A 340 -5.73 -16.13 20.01
C PHE A 340 -5.37 -15.59 21.40
N ASP A 341 -4.16 -15.07 21.54
CA ASP A 341 -3.71 -14.33 22.73
C ASP A 341 -3.97 -12.83 22.58
N ILE A 342 -3.88 -12.32 21.34
CA ILE A 342 -4.06 -10.90 20.99
C ILE A 342 -4.85 -10.84 19.69
N ALA A 343 -5.82 -9.92 19.61
CA ALA A 343 -6.55 -9.60 18.39
C ALA A 343 -6.90 -8.11 18.35
N ALA A 344 -7.13 -7.58 17.15
CA ALA A 344 -7.51 -6.19 16.92
C ALA A 344 -8.81 -6.12 16.09
N PRO A 345 -9.97 -6.43 16.69
CA PRO A 345 -11.25 -6.38 16.00
C PRO A 345 -11.64 -4.94 15.64
N SER A 346 -12.51 -4.80 14.63
CA SER A 346 -13.11 -3.52 14.28
C SER A 346 -13.87 -2.94 15.46
N ILE A 347 -13.71 -1.63 15.70
CA ILE A 347 -14.38 -0.94 16.79
C ILE A 347 -15.83 -0.60 16.41
N SER A 348 -16.76 -1.42 16.87
CA SER A 348 -18.21 -1.20 16.72
C SER A 348 -18.91 -1.36 18.07
N ASP A 349 -20.16 -0.86 18.18
CA ASP A 349 -20.95 -1.08 19.39
C ASP A 349 -21.19 -2.56 19.64
N ALA A 350 -21.41 -3.35 18.59
CA ALA A 350 -21.61 -4.80 18.69
C ALA A 350 -20.36 -5.50 19.24
N THR A 351 -19.16 -5.14 18.74
CA THR A 351 -17.87 -5.68 19.22
C THR A 351 -17.65 -5.33 20.70
N LEU A 352 -17.85 -4.07 21.09
CA LEU A 352 -17.65 -3.65 22.47
C LEU A 352 -18.68 -4.27 23.42
N LEU A 353 -19.92 -4.47 22.95
CA LEU A 353 -20.93 -5.18 23.75
C LEU A 353 -20.54 -6.65 23.94
N ALA A 354 -20.07 -7.34 22.90
CA ALA A 354 -19.60 -8.72 22.98
C ALA A 354 -18.43 -8.87 23.97
N ILE A 355 -17.48 -7.94 23.97
CA ILE A 355 -16.35 -7.91 24.92
C ILE A 355 -16.87 -7.70 26.35
N LYS A 356 -17.75 -6.73 26.57
CA LYS A 356 -18.36 -6.48 27.90
C LYS A 356 -19.17 -7.67 28.38
N ASP A 357 -19.89 -8.34 27.50
CA ASP A 357 -20.69 -9.52 27.87
C ASP A 357 -19.83 -10.72 28.23
N ALA A 358 -18.64 -10.86 27.67
CA ALA A 358 -17.70 -11.91 28.05
C ALA A 358 -17.10 -11.71 29.45
N ASN A 359 -16.97 -10.47 29.91
CA ASN A 359 -16.45 -10.16 31.24
C ASN A 359 -17.55 -10.19 32.31
N SER A 360 -17.25 -10.74 33.51
CA SER A 360 -18.19 -10.83 34.61
C SER A 360 -18.61 -9.44 35.16
N ASN A 361 -17.72 -8.47 35.12
CA ASN A 361 -17.95 -7.08 35.53
C ASN A 361 -18.64 -6.20 34.48
N LYS A 362 -18.93 -6.76 33.29
CA LYS A 362 -19.55 -6.04 32.15
C LYS A 362 -18.76 -4.80 31.67
N ASP A 363 -17.44 -4.84 31.78
CA ASP A 363 -16.55 -3.76 31.35
C ASP A 363 -15.54 -4.26 30.29
N LEU A 364 -14.83 -3.33 29.65
CA LEU A 364 -13.82 -3.61 28.64
C LEU A 364 -12.55 -4.25 29.22
N VAL A 365 -12.29 -4.04 30.50
CA VAL A 365 -11.21 -4.66 31.26
C VAL A 365 -11.83 -5.56 32.32
N GLY A 366 -11.62 -6.86 32.17
CA GLY A 366 -12.23 -7.84 33.04
C GLY A 366 -11.42 -9.12 33.23
N ASP A 367 -12.10 -10.13 33.74
CA ASP A 367 -11.52 -11.42 34.08
C ASP A 367 -11.33 -12.37 32.88
N THR A 368 -12.03 -12.15 31.80
CA THR A 368 -11.93 -12.94 30.56
C THR A 368 -11.15 -12.19 29.48
N LEU A 369 -11.46 -10.91 29.28
CA LEU A 369 -10.85 -10.05 28.25
C LEU A 369 -10.34 -8.75 28.88
N THR A 370 -9.17 -8.31 28.41
CA THR A 370 -8.64 -6.98 28.67
C THR A 370 -8.50 -6.23 27.36
N THR A 371 -9.23 -5.13 27.20
CA THR A 371 -9.26 -4.34 25.99
C THR A 371 -8.71 -2.94 26.24
N TYR A 372 -7.77 -2.54 25.40
CA TYR A 372 -7.24 -1.17 25.39
C TYR A 372 -7.77 -0.44 24.16
N LEU A 373 -8.43 0.70 24.37
CA LEU A 373 -8.78 1.63 23.32
C LEU A 373 -7.66 2.65 23.18
N VAL A 374 -7.20 2.85 21.96
CA VAL A 374 -6.16 3.82 21.62
C VAL A 374 -6.77 4.91 20.76
N ASP A 375 -6.53 6.17 21.12
CA ASP A 375 -6.98 7.29 20.29
C ASP A 375 -6.32 7.23 18.92
N TYR A 376 -7.16 7.20 17.89
CA TYR A 376 -6.73 7.24 16.51
C TYR A 376 -6.86 8.67 15.95
N ARG A 377 -5.76 9.25 15.53
CA ARG A 377 -5.72 10.62 14.98
C ARG A 377 -5.97 10.69 13.48
N GLY A 378 -6.51 9.63 12.90
CA GLY A 378 -6.92 9.58 11.51
C GLY A 378 -8.33 10.16 11.32
N TYR A 379 -8.64 10.48 10.09
CA TYR A 379 -9.99 10.86 9.67
C TYR A 379 -10.34 10.21 8.33
N GLY A 380 -11.62 9.89 8.15
CA GLY A 380 -12.19 9.54 6.86
C GLY A 380 -12.84 10.76 6.21
N TYR A 381 -12.86 10.81 4.89
CA TYR A 381 -13.53 11.88 4.16
C TYR A 381 -14.27 11.36 2.93
N ILE A 382 -15.27 12.12 2.50
CA ILE A 382 -15.95 11.94 1.23
C ILE A 382 -15.55 13.11 0.33
N GLY A 383 -14.76 12.82 -0.71
CA GLY A 383 -14.37 13.78 -1.72
C GLY A 383 -15.39 13.82 -2.87
N ILE A 384 -15.69 15.03 -3.40
CA ILE A 384 -16.46 15.18 -4.62
C ILE A 384 -15.54 15.66 -5.73
N ASN A 385 -15.34 14.83 -6.76
CA ASN A 385 -14.60 15.25 -7.93
C ASN A 385 -15.41 16.29 -8.70
N ALA A 386 -14.99 17.56 -8.61
CA ALA A 386 -15.72 18.67 -9.19
C ALA A 386 -15.74 18.65 -10.73
N ASN A 387 -14.79 17.99 -11.38
CA ASN A 387 -14.73 17.86 -12.83
C ASN A 387 -15.70 16.78 -13.34
N LEU A 388 -15.82 15.67 -12.62
CA LEU A 388 -16.66 14.54 -13.02
C LEU A 388 -18.10 14.69 -12.57
N VAL A 389 -18.36 15.26 -11.39
CA VAL A 389 -19.73 15.55 -10.89
C VAL A 389 -20.21 16.88 -11.48
N ASN A 390 -20.67 16.81 -12.72
CA ASN A 390 -21.11 17.99 -13.48
C ASN A 390 -22.42 17.73 -14.24
N VAL A 391 -23.01 18.81 -14.77
CA VAL A 391 -24.20 18.79 -15.63
C VAL A 391 -23.80 19.28 -17.02
N GLY A 392 -24.03 18.47 -18.04
CA GLY A 392 -23.80 18.84 -19.43
C GLY A 392 -22.33 19.04 -19.81
N GLY A 393 -21.40 18.44 -19.05
CA GLY A 393 -19.96 18.54 -19.33
C GLY A 393 -19.29 19.85 -18.95
N ASP A 394 -20.01 20.76 -18.23
CA ASP A 394 -19.47 22.03 -17.75
C ASP A 394 -19.41 22.06 -16.21
N PRO A 395 -18.25 21.72 -15.61
CA PRO A 395 -18.06 21.74 -14.16
C PRO A 395 -18.26 23.12 -13.51
N ALA A 396 -18.03 24.20 -14.26
CA ALA A 396 -18.11 25.57 -13.77
C ALA A 396 -19.54 26.14 -13.80
N SER A 397 -20.49 25.49 -14.51
CA SER A 397 -21.87 25.95 -14.61
C SER A 397 -22.58 26.00 -13.25
N GLU A 398 -23.55 26.87 -13.12
CA GLU A 398 -24.40 26.94 -11.92
C GLU A 398 -25.20 25.64 -11.68
N ALA A 399 -25.59 24.95 -12.74
CA ALA A 399 -26.23 23.62 -12.65
C ALA A 399 -25.34 22.60 -11.98
N SER A 400 -24.06 22.53 -12.41
CA SER A 400 -23.04 21.62 -11.83
C SER A 400 -22.73 21.96 -10.36
N LYS A 401 -22.58 23.24 -10.04
CA LYS A 401 -22.39 23.70 -8.66
C LYS A 401 -23.59 23.34 -7.77
N ASN A 402 -24.80 23.53 -8.29
CA ASN A 402 -26.01 23.19 -7.55
C ASN A 402 -26.19 21.68 -7.35
N LEU A 403 -25.79 20.85 -8.32
CA LEU A 403 -25.77 19.39 -8.15
C LEU A 403 -24.84 19.00 -7.00
N ARG A 404 -23.58 19.43 -7.03
CA ARG A 404 -22.61 19.17 -5.96
C ARG A 404 -23.07 19.70 -4.60
N LYS A 405 -23.63 20.90 -4.56
CA LYS A 405 -24.22 21.49 -3.35
C LYS A 405 -25.38 20.64 -2.82
N GLY A 406 -26.23 20.11 -3.69
CA GLY A 406 -27.32 19.21 -3.30
C GLY A 406 -26.81 17.93 -2.65
N ILE A 407 -25.81 17.28 -3.26
CA ILE A 407 -25.14 16.09 -2.70
C ILE A 407 -24.53 16.41 -1.33
N MET A 408 -23.77 17.49 -1.22
CA MET A 408 -23.15 17.91 0.06
C MET A 408 -24.20 18.25 1.12
N THR A 409 -25.35 18.77 0.75
CA THR A 409 -26.44 19.07 1.68
C THR A 409 -27.02 17.77 2.27
N VAL A 410 -27.25 16.75 1.43
CA VAL A 410 -27.71 15.43 1.90
C VAL A 410 -26.68 14.83 2.85
N LEU A 411 -25.42 14.79 2.44
CA LEU A 411 -24.33 14.26 3.29
C LEU A 411 -24.24 15.03 4.62
N SER A 412 -24.33 16.35 4.62
CA SER A 412 -24.25 17.15 5.85
C SER A 412 -25.37 16.87 6.85
N VAL A 413 -26.55 16.45 6.37
CA VAL A 413 -27.71 16.10 7.23
C VAL A 413 -27.55 14.70 7.84
N TYR A 414 -27.05 13.74 7.07
CA TYR A 414 -27.09 12.33 7.50
C TYR A 414 -25.79 11.82 8.09
N ARG A 415 -24.62 12.47 7.84
CA ARG A 415 -23.32 11.95 8.28
C ARG A 415 -23.21 11.73 9.79
N GLU A 416 -23.74 12.60 10.62
CA GLU A 416 -23.72 12.42 12.09
C GLU A 416 -24.54 11.20 12.51
N THR A 417 -25.70 10.99 11.91
CA THR A 417 -26.55 9.83 12.20
C THR A 417 -25.84 8.53 11.85
N VAL A 418 -25.17 8.47 10.69
CA VAL A 418 -24.42 7.27 10.26
C VAL A 418 -23.23 7.02 11.15
N ILE A 419 -22.41 8.03 11.43
CA ILE A 419 -21.23 7.92 12.30
C ILE A 419 -21.65 7.49 13.71
N ASN A 420 -22.66 8.11 14.29
CA ASN A 420 -23.15 7.78 15.63
C ASN A 420 -23.77 6.37 15.70
N SER A 421 -24.41 5.89 14.62
CA SER A 421 -24.98 4.53 14.60
C SER A 421 -23.91 3.43 14.58
N TYR A 422 -22.72 3.72 14.05
CA TYR A 422 -21.62 2.76 13.95
C TYR A 422 -20.62 2.87 15.11
N TYR A 423 -20.19 4.09 15.41
CA TYR A 423 -19.11 4.35 16.38
C TYR A 423 -19.62 4.85 17.76
N GLY A 424 -20.87 5.27 17.86
CA GLY A 424 -21.37 5.94 19.06
C GLY A 424 -20.56 7.22 19.36
N ASP A 425 -20.14 7.40 20.62
CA ASP A 425 -19.36 8.56 21.06
C ASP A 425 -17.85 8.47 20.73
N ARG A 426 -17.40 7.40 20.05
CA ARG A 426 -15.97 7.13 19.76
C ARG A 426 -15.46 7.82 18.51
N ALA A 427 -16.34 8.34 17.68
CA ALA A 427 -16.00 9.16 16.53
C ALA A 427 -16.90 10.39 16.48
N SER A 428 -16.39 11.45 15.90
CA SER A 428 -17.15 12.68 15.72
C SER A 428 -16.99 13.23 14.30
N VAL A 429 -18.03 13.90 13.80
CA VAL A 429 -17.95 14.61 12.55
C VAL A 429 -17.09 15.85 12.71
N ILE A 430 -16.06 15.98 11.89
CA ILE A 430 -15.20 17.15 11.83
C ILE A 430 -15.50 17.98 10.58
N GLN A 431 -15.17 19.27 10.61
CA GLN A 431 -15.39 20.20 9.50
C GLN A 431 -14.09 20.54 8.75
N TYR A 432 -12.95 20.12 9.25
CA TYR A 432 -11.62 20.39 8.73
C TYR A 432 -10.68 19.23 9.12
N PRO A 433 -9.67 18.92 8.30
CA PRO A 433 -8.80 17.76 8.50
C PRO A 433 -7.68 17.97 9.54
N ILE A 434 -7.66 19.12 10.21
CA ILE A 434 -6.63 19.47 11.20
C ILE A 434 -7.30 19.58 12.57
N SER A 435 -6.78 18.89 13.56
CA SER A 435 -7.21 18.94 14.96
C SER A 435 -6.46 19.99 15.76
#